data_9d2cec51a5f1b058b70b6c46dd1c7e62
#
_entry.id   9d2cec51a5f1b058b70b6c46dd1c7e62
#
_cell.length_a   1.000
_cell.length_b   1.000
_cell.length_c   1.000
_cell.angle_alpha   90.00
_cell.angle_beta   90.00
_cell.angle_gamma   90.00
#
_symmetry.space_group_name_H-M   'P 1'
#
loop_
_entity.id
_entity.type
_entity.pdbx_description
1 polymer ?
#
loop_
_entity_poly.entity_id
_entity_poly.type
_entity_poly.pdbx_seq_one_letter_code
_entity_poly.pdbx_strand_id
1 'polypeptide(L)'
;MKRKLMICAMSLCICAGLTGNTGEVSVWASEGSSSDAVRIGALKGPTAMGMAQLLDEDGYDFTIAASPDEIVPMVVQDKLDIAAVPANLAATLYQKTDKDVSVLAVNTLGVLYLVENGDSVKSVEDLKGKTIYASGKGATPEYALNSVLKANGIDPEKDVTVEFKSEHAEVVSALVQDQTAVGLLPQPFVTTALMKNDKLKVALDLNKLWEDSMDDGSKLVTGVVIANNEFVQEHADKVNDFMDAYKESVDFVNSDTEAAAQIIGDHDIIAKEVAQKAIPDCSIVFIEGDEMKTMLSGYLATLDDQNPEIIGGQLPDDAFYYKR
;
A
#
# COMPACT_ATOMS: atom_id res chain seq x y z
N MET A 1 -6.28 62.24 -6.44
CA MET A 1 -5.43 62.92 -5.46
C MET A 1 -4.38 61.93 -5.02
N LYS A 2 -3.21 61.93 -5.61
CA LYS A 2 -1.97 62.67 -5.33
C LYS A 2 -1.39 62.39 -3.94
N ARG A 3 -0.15 61.79 -4.01
CA ARG A 3 1.03 61.96 -3.12
C ARG A 3 1.28 60.77 -2.17
N LYS A 4 2.52 60.29 -1.89
CA LYS A 4 3.88 60.56 -2.48
C LYS A 4 4.80 59.44 -1.95
N LEU A 5 5.80 59.08 -2.77
CA LEU A 5 7.06 58.43 -2.44
C LEU A 5 7.75 59.02 -1.19
N MET A 6 8.46 58.17 -0.44
CA MET A 6 9.67 58.59 0.24
C MET A 6 10.68 57.43 0.35
N ILE A 7 11.76 57.57 -0.37
CA ILE A 7 13.01 56.84 -0.32
C ILE A 7 13.86 57.41 0.80
N CYS A 8 14.50 56.62 1.63
CA CYS A 8 15.68 57.04 2.37
C CYS A 8 16.71 55.93 2.42
N ALA A 9 17.87 56.28 1.91
CA ALA A 9 19.07 55.45 1.79
C ALA A 9 20.07 55.72 2.93
N MET A 10 20.98 54.81 3.10
CA MET A 10 22.32 54.89 3.69
C MET A 10 22.48 55.06 5.21
N SER A 11 23.14 54.09 5.83
CA SER A 11 24.43 54.37 6.48
C SER A 11 25.26 53.09 6.68
N LEU A 12 26.46 53.18 6.18
CA LEU A 12 27.60 52.25 6.28
C LEU A 12 28.29 52.50 7.64
N CYS A 13 28.53 51.45 8.44
CA CYS A 13 29.54 51.51 9.50
C CYS A 13 30.38 50.23 9.49
N ILE A 14 31.63 50.43 9.08
CA ILE A 14 32.74 49.46 9.22
C ILE A 14 33.26 49.56 10.65
N CYS A 15 33.38 48.44 11.36
CA CYS A 15 34.34 48.27 12.45
C CYS A 15 34.94 46.86 12.39
N ALA A 16 36.26 46.87 12.33
CA ALA A 16 37.11 45.69 12.25
C ALA A 16 37.36 45.00 13.60
N GLY A 17 37.53 43.71 13.56
CA GLY A 17 38.45 42.96 14.41
C GLY A 17 37.82 42.19 15.54
N LEU A 18 37.87 40.85 15.43
CA LEU A 18 38.48 39.95 16.39
C LEU A 18 38.36 38.49 15.92
N THR A 19 39.49 37.86 15.83
CA THR A 19 39.67 36.45 15.50
C THR A 19 38.96 35.55 16.51
N GLY A 20 38.04 34.69 15.99
CA GLY A 20 37.39 33.63 16.74
C GLY A 20 37.01 32.49 15.81
N ASN A 21 37.60 31.34 16.05
CA ASN A 21 37.45 30.04 15.41
C ASN A 21 35.99 29.75 14.99
N THR A 22 35.66 29.91 13.73
CA THR A 22 34.38 29.46 13.18
C THR A 22 34.51 28.01 12.79
N GLY A 23 34.01 27.12 13.66
CA GLY A 23 33.70 25.77 13.24
C GLY A 23 32.76 25.82 12.06
N GLU A 24 33.22 25.37 10.91
CA GLU A 24 32.37 25.14 9.75
C GLU A 24 31.30 24.13 10.12
N VAL A 25 30.07 24.61 10.28
CA VAL A 25 28.89 23.75 10.26
C VAL A 25 28.77 23.29 8.81
N SER A 26 29.30 22.10 8.53
CA SER A 26 29.03 21.38 7.28
C SER A 26 27.53 21.10 7.26
N VAL A 27 26.78 21.97 6.59
CA VAL A 27 25.45 21.63 6.14
C VAL A 27 25.66 20.56 5.07
N TRP A 28 25.45 19.32 5.44
CA TRP A 28 25.27 18.23 4.49
C TRP A 28 23.96 18.52 3.77
N ALA A 29 24.03 19.31 2.73
CA ALA A 29 23.02 19.28 1.67
C ALA A 29 23.12 17.87 1.08
N SER A 30 22.08 17.08 1.21
CA SER A 30 21.89 15.88 0.43
C SER A 30 22.05 16.27 -1.04
N GLU A 31 23.19 15.92 -1.63
CA GLU A 31 23.44 16.18 -3.06
C GLU A 31 22.55 15.27 -3.88
N GLY A 32 21.63 15.91 -4.62
CA GLY A 32 21.33 15.52 -5.97
C GLY A 32 20.62 14.17 -6.17
N SER A 33 19.27 14.16 -6.09
CA SER A 33 18.51 13.36 -7.06
C SER A 33 19.08 13.69 -8.46
N SER A 34 19.58 12.70 -9.18
CA SER A 34 19.98 12.90 -10.58
C SER A 34 18.72 13.34 -11.32
N SER A 35 18.79 14.37 -12.16
CA SER A 35 17.65 14.90 -12.92
C SER A 35 17.04 13.87 -13.89
N ASP A 36 17.54 12.65 -13.89
CA ASP A 36 17.16 11.53 -14.77
C ASP A 36 16.62 10.31 -14.02
N ALA A 37 16.61 10.31 -12.67
CA ALA A 37 16.09 9.22 -11.86
C ALA A 37 14.55 9.17 -11.92
N VAL A 38 13.99 7.95 -11.98
CA VAL A 38 12.55 7.70 -11.90
C VAL A 38 12.10 7.88 -10.45
N ARG A 39 11.16 8.79 -10.21
CA ARG A 39 10.62 9.10 -8.88
C ARG A 39 9.52 8.12 -8.49
N ILE A 40 9.77 7.30 -7.49
CA ILE A 40 8.89 6.20 -7.10
C ILE A 40 8.35 6.42 -5.69
N GLY A 41 7.03 6.38 -5.55
CA GLY A 41 6.37 6.35 -4.23
C GLY A 41 5.90 4.95 -3.86
N ALA A 42 6.07 4.53 -2.60
CA ALA A 42 5.50 3.29 -2.11
C ALA A 42 5.05 3.40 -0.65
N LEU A 43 4.06 2.61 -0.27
CA LEU A 43 3.62 2.51 1.12
C LEU A 43 4.39 1.42 1.86
N LYS A 44 4.72 1.68 3.15
CA LYS A 44 5.31 0.66 4.04
C LYS A 44 4.42 -0.58 4.09
N GLY A 45 5.03 -1.74 3.92
CA GLY A 45 4.34 -3.04 3.84
C GLY A 45 4.55 -3.76 2.52
N PRO A 46 3.68 -4.70 2.13
CA PRO A 46 3.87 -5.55 0.96
C PRO A 46 4.14 -4.80 -0.34
N THR A 47 3.50 -3.65 -0.55
CA THR A 47 3.68 -2.82 -1.75
C THR A 47 5.11 -2.30 -1.94
N ALA A 48 5.81 -1.93 -0.85
CA ALA A 48 7.21 -1.53 -0.91
C ALA A 48 8.15 -2.74 -0.83
N MET A 49 7.77 -3.81 -0.13
CA MET A 49 8.61 -4.99 0.06
C MET A 49 8.95 -5.66 -1.28
N GLY A 50 8.01 -5.68 -2.23
CA GLY A 50 8.25 -6.23 -3.57
C GLY A 50 9.31 -5.48 -4.37
N MET A 51 9.64 -4.24 -4.00
CA MET A 51 10.64 -3.40 -4.66
C MET A 51 12.04 -3.49 -4.02
N ALA A 52 12.28 -4.47 -3.15
CA ALA A 52 13.48 -4.53 -2.32
C ALA A 52 14.80 -4.40 -3.10
N GLN A 53 14.96 -5.07 -4.24
CA GLN A 53 16.19 -4.96 -5.03
C GLN A 53 16.39 -3.58 -5.66
N LEU A 54 15.31 -2.85 -5.96
CA LEU A 54 15.37 -1.57 -6.63
C LEU A 54 15.76 -0.43 -5.68
N LEU A 55 15.63 -0.62 -4.36
CA LEU A 55 15.84 0.43 -3.36
C LEU A 55 17.27 0.95 -3.30
N ASP A 56 18.25 0.13 -3.69
CA ASP A 56 19.67 0.46 -3.72
C ASP A 56 20.19 0.70 -5.15
N GLU A 57 19.33 0.66 -6.17
CA GLU A 57 19.75 0.83 -7.57
C GLU A 57 19.84 2.31 -7.97
N ASP A 58 20.96 2.67 -8.61
CA ASP A 58 21.09 3.96 -9.27
C ASP A 58 20.03 4.12 -10.38
N GLY A 59 19.35 5.24 -10.44
CA GLY A 59 18.30 5.52 -11.43
C GLY A 59 16.90 5.52 -10.87
N TYR A 60 16.70 5.14 -9.62
CA TYR A 60 15.43 5.25 -8.90
C TYR A 60 15.56 6.15 -7.68
N ASP A 61 14.57 7.00 -7.46
CA ASP A 61 14.45 7.88 -6.28
C ASP A 61 13.18 7.52 -5.50
N PHE A 62 13.35 6.84 -4.36
CA PHE A 62 12.25 6.29 -3.58
C PHE A 62 11.77 7.21 -2.46
N THR A 63 10.45 7.41 -2.42
CA THR A 63 9.72 7.94 -1.26
C THR A 63 8.90 6.81 -0.61
N ILE A 64 9.33 6.31 0.54
CA ILE A 64 8.60 5.29 1.31
C ILE A 64 7.77 5.99 2.38
N ALA A 65 6.46 5.96 2.23
CA ALA A 65 5.50 6.65 3.09
C ALA A 65 4.78 5.70 4.06
N ALA A 66 4.37 6.22 5.21
CA ALA A 66 3.63 5.44 6.20
C ALA A 66 2.12 5.37 5.89
N SER A 67 1.59 6.35 5.17
CA SER A 67 0.16 6.43 4.86
C SER A 67 -0.12 6.93 3.45
N PRO A 68 -1.30 6.59 2.87
CA PRO A 68 -1.74 7.12 1.59
C PRO A 68 -1.82 8.65 1.53
N ASP A 69 -2.09 9.31 2.66
CA ASP A 69 -2.20 10.77 2.74
C ASP A 69 -0.89 11.50 2.40
N GLU A 70 0.24 10.80 2.49
CA GLU A 70 1.55 11.33 2.10
C GLU A 70 1.80 11.15 0.59
N ILE A 71 1.37 10.02 -0.01
CA ILE A 71 1.60 9.68 -1.43
C ILE A 71 0.60 10.40 -2.36
N VAL A 72 -0.68 10.44 -2.00
CA VAL A 72 -1.75 11.02 -2.84
C VAL A 72 -1.44 12.44 -3.32
N PRO A 73 -1.02 13.39 -2.46
CA PRO A 73 -0.67 14.73 -2.92
C PRO A 73 0.53 14.75 -3.87
N MET A 74 1.47 13.80 -3.73
CA MET A 74 2.65 13.73 -4.60
C MET A 74 2.28 13.24 -6.00
N VAL A 75 1.39 12.24 -6.11
CA VAL A 75 0.84 11.78 -7.40
C VAL A 75 0.07 12.91 -8.09
N VAL A 76 -0.87 13.55 -7.37
CA VAL A 76 -1.72 14.63 -7.94
C VAL A 76 -0.90 15.88 -8.35
N GLN A 77 0.29 16.07 -7.80
CA GLN A 77 1.19 17.19 -8.10
C GLN A 77 2.33 16.82 -9.04
N ASP A 78 2.28 15.67 -9.70
CA ASP A 78 3.29 15.16 -10.64
C ASP A 78 4.72 15.10 -10.04
N LYS A 79 4.78 14.84 -8.72
CA LYS A 79 6.06 14.67 -8.00
C LYS A 79 6.57 13.25 -8.02
N LEU A 80 5.75 12.31 -8.44
CA LEU A 80 6.07 10.90 -8.62
C LEU A 80 5.75 10.49 -10.06
N ASP A 81 6.64 9.73 -10.65
CA ASP A 81 6.46 9.13 -11.98
C ASP A 81 5.71 7.81 -11.87
N ILE A 82 6.02 7.05 -10.81
CA ILE A 82 5.44 5.74 -10.49
C ILE A 82 5.04 5.72 -9.01
N ALA A 83 3.94 5.04 -8.69
CA ALA A 83 3.57 4.84 -7.30
C ALA A 83 2.94 3.46 -7.05
N ALA A 84 3.31 2.82 -5.93
CA ALA A 84 2.67 1.60 -5.44
C ALA A 84 1.63 1.96 -4.37
N VAL A 85 0.36 1.72 -4.69
CA VAL A 85 -0.80 2.18 -3.90
C VAL A 85 -1.86 1.10 -3.77
N PRO A 86 -2.80 1.21 -2.81
CA PRO A 86 -3.99 0.37 -2.75
C PRO A 86 -4.80 0.43 -4.05
N ALA A 87 -5.35 -0.71 -4.47
CA ALA A 87 -6.07 -0.83 -5.75
C ALA A 87 -7.29 0.12 -5.86
N ASN A 88 -8.08 0.26 -4.79
CA ASN A 88 -9.20 1.20 -4.76
C ASN A 88 -8.74 2.66 -4.83
N LEU A 89 -7.58 2.97 -4.23
CA LEU A 89 -7.00 4.31 -4.29
C LEU A 89 -6.50 4.64 -5.71
N ALA A 90 -5.94 3.65 -6.44
CA ALA A 90 -5.56 3.83 -7.84
C ALA A 90 -6.77 4.24 -8.70
N ALA A 91 -7.93 3.57 -8.52
CA ALA A 91 -9.16 3.94 -9.21
C ALA A 91 -9.64 5.36 -8.81
N THR A 92 -9.56 5.69 -7.52
CA THR A 92 -9.89 7.05 -7.03
C THR A 92 -8.94 8.11 -7.62
N LEU A 93 -7.64 7.83 -7.71
CA LEU A 93 -6.65 8.72 -8.33
C LEU A 93 -6.94 8.91 -9.81
N TYR A 94 -7.25 7.84 -10.54
CA TYR A 94 -7.65 7.92 -11.95
C TYR A 94 -8.78 8.91 -12.17
N GLN A 95 -9.82 8.88 -11.32
CA GLN A 95 -10.93 9.85 -11.42
C GLN A 95 -10.51 11.28 -11.01
N LYS A 96 -9.67 11.42 -9.97
CA LYS A 96 -9.26 12.73 -9.44
C LYS A 96 -8.23 13.45 -10.30
N THR A 97 -7.43 12.73 -11.07
CA THR A 97 -6.41 13.28 -11.97
C THR A 97 -6.92 13.42 -13.41
N ASP A 98 -8.24 13.36 -13.62
CA ASP A 98 -8.85 13.40 -14.97
C ASP A 98 -8.25 12.33 -15.91
N LYS A 99 -8.04 11.11 -15.35
CA LYS A 99 -7.50 9.92 -16.03
C LYS A 99 -6.00 9.98 -16.35
N ASP A 100 -5.25 10.75 -15.59
CA ASP A 100 -3.82 10.93 -15.85
C ASP A 100 -2.91 9.91 -15.15
N VAL A 101 -3.45 8.77 -14.75
CA VAL A 101 -2.68 7.62 -14.24
C VAL A 101 -3.13 6.32 -14.86
N SER A 102 -2.22 5.37 -15.05
CA SER A 102 -2.53 4.00 -15.50
C SER A 102 -1.92 2.97 -14.57
N VAL A 103 -2.58 1.82 -14.42
CA VAL A 103 -2.05 0.68 -13.66
C VAL A 103 -1.11 -0.12 -14.53
N LEU A 104 0.15 -0.25 -14.10
CA LEU A 104 1.19 -1.02 -14.76
C LEU A 104 1.11 -2.51 -14.41
N ALA A 105 0.90 -2.81 -13.13
CA ALA A 105 0.84 -4.17 -12.60
C ALA A 105 0.05 -4.25 -11.30
N VAL A 106 -0.55 -5.42 -11.03
CA VAL A 106 -0.91 -5.84 -9.68
C VAL A 106 0.35 -6.30 -8.96
N ASN A 107 0.59 -5.77 -7.77
CA ASN A 107 1.79 -6.06 -7.00
C ASN A 107 1.51 -6.78 -5.66
N THR A 108 0.28 -6.76 -5.20
CA THR A 108 -0.11 -7.41 -3.94
C THR A 108 -1.55 -7.93 -4.06
N LEU A 109 -1.71 -9.23 -3.89
CA LEU A 109 -3.03 -9.83 -3.76
C LEU A 109 -3.55 -9.73 -2.31
N GLY A 110 -4.54 -10.54 -1.95
CA GLY A 110 -5.10 -10.55 -0.61
C GLY A 110 -4.05 -10.82 0.47
N VAL A 111 -4.04 -9.98 1.47
CA VAL A 111 -3.16 -10.07 2.65
C VAL A 111 -3.95 -10.09 3.94
N LEU A 112 -5.27 -10.32 3.85
CA LEU A 112 -6.20 -10.28 4.97
C LEU A 112 -6.44 -11.68 5.52
N TYR A 113 -6.34 -11.81 6.84
CA TYR A 113 -6.51 -13.07 7.54
C TYR A 113 -7.44 -12.91 8.72
N LEU A 114 -8.24 -13.94 8.99
CA LEU A 114 -9.01 -14.06 10.20
C LEU A 114 -8.18 -14.81 11.23
N VAL A 115 -7.91 -14.16 12.35
CA VAL A 115 -7.05 -14.65 13.45
C VAL A 115 -7.92 -14.86 14.70
N GLU A 116 -7.73 -15.96 15.41
CA GLU A 116 -8.42 -16.25 16.65
C GLU A 116 -7.46 -16.61 17.79
N ASN A 117 -7.93 -16.43 19.03
CA ASN A 117 -7.26 -16.93 20.23
C ASN A 117 -7.94 -18.25 20.64
N GLY A 118 -7.66 -19.32 19.90
CA GLY A 118 -8.36 -20.59 20.10
C GLY A 118 -8.25 -21.51 18.90
N ASP A 119 -9.28 -22.34 18.69
CA ASP A 119 -9.37 -23.32 17.62
C ASP A 119 -10.83 -23.59 17.23
N SER A 120 -11.66 -22.54 17.23
CA SER A 120 -13.11 -22.64 17.07
C SER A 120 -13.60 -22.34 15.66
N VAL A 121 -12.76 -21.74 14.80
CA VAL A 121 -13.08 -21.37 13.42
C VAL A 121 -12.29 -22.25 12.47
N LYS A 122 -13.01 -23.03 11.66
CA LYS A 122 -12.46 -23.94 10.66
C LYS A 122 -13.00 -23.66 9.26
N SER A 123 -14.13 -22.98 9.20
CA SER A 123 -14.80 -22.59 7.96
C SER A 123 -15.45 -21.21 8.14
N VAL A 124 -15.89 -20.61 7.03
CA VAL A 124 -16.56 -19.31 7.06
C VAL A 124 -17.90 -19.38 7.84
N GLU A 125 -18.58 -20.52 7.84
CA GLU A 125 -19.83 -20.75 8.57
C GLU A 125 -19.65 -20.64 10.08
N ASP A 126 -18.46 -20.97 10.61
CA ASP A 126 -18.15 -20.87 12.03
C ASP A 126 -18.06 -19.43 12.54
N LEU A 127 -18.09 -18.46 11.63
CA LEU A 127 -18.13 -17.03 11.96
C LEU A 127 -19.51 -16.59 12.44
N LYS A 128 -20.58 -17.34 12.14
CA LYS A 128 -21.95 -17.01 12.60
C LYS A 128 -22.02 -16.89 14.12
N GLY A 129 -22.60 -15.78 14.57
CA GLY A 129 -22.73 -15.46 16.00
C GLY A 129 -21.46 -14.96 16.68
N LYS A 130 -20.33 -14.85 15.95
CA LYS A 130 -19.08 -14.35 16.53
C LYS A 130 -18.96 -12.82 16.43
N THR A 131 -18.16 -12.27 17.32
CA THR A 131 -17.62 -10.91 17.18
C THR A 131 -16.35 -10.94 16.34
N ILE A 132 -16.30 -10.10 15.30
CA ILE A 132 -15.13 -9.92 14.45
C ILE A 132 -14.57 -8.52 14.70
N TYR A 133 -13.41 -8.44 15.34
CA TYR A 133 -12.68 -7.18 15.48
C TYR A 133 -11.93 -6.87 14.19
N ALA A 134 -12.10 -5.67 13.64
CA ALA A 134 -11.46 -5.22 12.43
C ALA A 134 -10.92 -3.80 12.59
N SER A 135 -10.11 -3.36 11.66
CA SER A 135 -9.79 -1.94 11.45
C SER A 135 -10.04 -1.58 9.98
N GLY A 136 -10.00 -0.29 9.65
CA GLY A 136 -10.25 0.16 8.29
C GLY A 136 -11.74 0.16 7.91
N LYS A 137 -12.58 0.71 8.78
CA LYS A 137 -13.99 0.98 8.45
C LYS A 137 -14.08 1.91 7.24
N GLY A 138 -14.93 1.58 6.27
CA GLY A 138 -15.05 2.31 5.01
C GLY A 138 -13.89 2.09 4.04
N ALA A 139 -13.07 1.05 4.25
CA ALA A 139 -11.93 0.71 3.42
C ALA A 139 -11.93 -0.77 3.02
N THR A 140 -10.95 -1.19 2.21
CA THR A 140 -10.82 -2.56 1.66
C THR A 140 -11.12 -3.69 2.66
N PRO A 141 -10.62 -3.67 3.93
CA PRO A 141 -10.88 -4.78 4.83
C PRO A 141 -12.37 -5.03 5.11
N GLU A 142 -13.16 -3.97 5.29
CA GLU A 142 -14.61 -4.08 5.52
C GLU A 142 -15.31 -4.67 4.30
N TYR A 143 -15.05 -4.12 3.12
CA TYR A 143 -15.73 -4.54 1.89
C TYR A 143 -15.34 -5.97 1.49
N ALA A 144 -14.06 -6.33 1.63
CA ALA A 144 -13.61 -7.69 1.36
C ALA A 144 -14.26 -8.71 2.30
N LEU A 145 -14.32 -8.41 3.61
CA LEU A 145 -15.02 -9.27 4.57
C LEU A 145 -16.50 -9.40 4.23
N ASN A 146 -17.17 -8.29 3.96
CA ASN A 146 -18.60 -8.28 3.62
C ASN A 146 -18.90 -9.08 2.35
N SER A 147 -18.06 -9.00 1.33
CA SER A 147 -18.20 -9.79 0.09
C SER A 147 -18.11 -11.27 0.36
N VAL A 148 -17.08 -11.71 1.08
CA VAL A 148 -16.87 -13.12 1.42
C VAL A 148 -18.01 -13.65 2.29
N LEU A 149 -18.46 -12.90 3.29
CA LEU A 149 -19.60 -13.31 4.14
C LEU A 149 -20.86 -13.48 3.31
N LYS A 150 -21.22 -12.48 2.49
CA LYS A 150 -22.43 -12.53 1.64
C LYS A 150 -22.39 -13.67 0.64
N ALA A 151 -21.26 -13.90 -0.02
CA ALA A 151 -21.09 -15.00 -0.98
C ALA A 151 -21.27 -16.38 -0.33
N ASN A 152 -20.99 -16.48 0.98
CA ASN A 152 -21.20 -17.70 1.76
C ASN A 152 -22.53 -17.72 2.54
N GLY A 153 -23.49 -16.86 2.17
CA GLY A 153 -24.83 -16.86 2.79
C GLY A 153 -24.86 -16.39 4.25
N ILE A 154 -23.90 -15.54 4.63
CA ILE A 154 -23.82 -14.90 5.95
C ILE A 154 -24.12 -13.42 5.78
N ASP A 155 -25.17 -12.94 6.47
CA ASP A 155 -25.51 -11.52 6.50
C ASP A 155 -24.56 -10.78 7.46
N PRO A 156 -23.67 -9.87 6.97
CA PRO A 156 -22.69 -9.21 7.83
C PRO A 156 -23.32 -8.28 8.89
N GLU A 157 -24.60 -7.91 8.74
CA GLU A 157 -25.30 -7.04 9.68
C GLU A 157 -26.11 -7.81 10.73
N LYS A 158 -26.40 -9.11 10.49
CA LYS A 158 -27.28 -9.91 11.35
C LYS A 158 -26.61 -11.15 11.93
N ASP A 159 -25.76 -11.82 11.14
CA ASP A 159 -25.23 -13.13 11.50
C ASP A 159 -23.87 -13.04 12.21
N VAL A 160 -23.20 -11.88 12.15
CA VAL A 160 -21.95 -11.58 12.84
C VAL A 160 -22.02 -10.20 13.50
N THR A 161 -21.12 -9.92 14.43
CA THR A 161 -20.94 -8.58 15.00
C THR A 161 -19.57 -8.06 14.57
N VAL A 162 -19.50 -7.08 13.67
CA VAL A 162 -18.22 -6.48 13.29
C VAL A 162 -17.97 -5.21 14.10
N GLU A 163 -16.91 -5.24 14.92
CA GLU A 163 -16.48 -4.10 15.73
C GLU A 163 -15.20 -3.50 15.19
N PHE A 164 -15.26 -2.25 14.73
CA PHE A 164 -14.11 -1.54 14.19
C PHE A 164 -13.30 -0.87 15.29
N LYS A 165 -11.98 -1.10 15.25
CA LYS A 165 -10.97 -0.45 16.06
C LYS A 165 -10.24 0.60 15.19
N SER A 166 -9.60 1.58 15.85
CA SER A 166 -8.86 2.63 15.13
C SER A 166 -7.64 2.09 14.40
N GLU A 167 -6.95 1.12 15.03
CA GLU A 167 -5.69 0.57 14.52
C GLU A 167 -5.62 -0.96 14.64
N HIS A 168 -4.77 -1.59 13.83
CA HIS A 168 -4.52 -3.05 13.87
C HIS A 168 -4.02 -3.53 15.23
N ALA A 169 -3.21 -2.73 15.93
CA ALA A 169 -2.71 -3.07 17.27
C ALA A 169 -3.83 -3.19 18.32
N GLU A 170 -4.91 -2.41 18.16
CA GLU A 170 -6.09 -2.51 19.02
C GLU A 170 -6.88 -3.77 18.75
N VAL A 171 -6.95 -4.23 17.49
CA VAL A 171 -7.56 -5.53 17.13
C VAL A 171 -6.83 -6.66 17.84
N VAL A 172 -5.48 -6.67 17.79
CA VAL A 172 -4.66 -7.67 18.50
C VAL A 172 -4.93 -7.63 20.01
N SER A 173 -5.01 -6.43 20.59
CA SER A 173 -5.27 -6.26 22.03
C SER A 173 -6.65 -6.78 22.42
N ALA A 174 -7.67 -6.58 21.58
CA ALA A 174 -9.01 -7.08 21.79
C ALA A 174 -9.06 -8.62 21.76
N LEU A 175 -8.36 -9.26 20.82
CA LEU A 175 -8.25 -10.73 20.72
C LEU A 175 -7.59 -11.37 21.94
N VAL A 176 -6.66 -10.67 22.58
CA VAL A 176 -6.04 -11.17 23.82
C VAL A 176 -7.04 -11.16 24.99
N GLN A 177 -7.94 -10.18 25.00
CA GLN A 177 -8.95 -10.01 26.07
C GLN A 177 -10.19 -10.88 25.85
N ASP A 178 -10.64 -11.04 24.60
CA ASP A 178 -11.79 -11.84 24.22
C ASP A 178 -11.37 -13.07 23.42
N GLN A 179 -11.27 -14.22 24.11
CA GLN A 179 -10.87 -15.50 23.50
C GLN A 179 -11.96 -16.14 22.63
N THR A 180 -13.15 -15.56 22.57
CA THR A 180 -14.27 -16.04 21.73
C THR A 180 -14.38 -15.30 20.42
N ALA A 181 -13.71 -14.15 20.29
CA ALA A 181 -13.73 -13.30 19.12
C ALA A 181 -12.69 -13.70 18.06
N VAL A 182 -12.89 -13.17 16.88
CA VAL A 182 -12.00 -13.30 15.72
C VAL A 182 -11.50 -11.91 15.35
N GLY A 183 -10.26 -11.76 14.88
CA GLY A 183 -9.73 -10.49 14.39
C GLY A 183 -9.44 -10.58 12.89
N LEU A 184 -9.86 -9.57 12.15
CA LEU A 184 -9.44 -9.37 10.76
C LEU A 184 -8.18 -8.49 10.74
N LEU A 185 -7.07 -9.07 10.30
CA LEU A 185 -5.76 -8.41 10.29
C LEU A 185 -5.08 -8.61 8.93
N PRO A 186 -4.38 -7.58 8.42
CA PRO A 186 -3.50 -7.73 7.26
C PRO A 186 -2.11 -8.25 7.65
N GLN A 187 -1.38 -8.87 6.71
CA GLN A 187 0.07 -8.96 6.82
C GLN A 187 0.70 -7.56 6.66
N PRO A 188 1.77 -7.28 7.37
CA PRO A 188 2.55 -8.10 8.31
C PRO A 188 2.07 -8.04 9.78
N PHE A 189 0.92 -7.43 10.04
CA PHE A 189 0.39 -7.33 11.41
C PHE A 189 0.00 -8.70 11.99
N VAL A 190 -0.48 -9.62 11.14
CA VAL A 190 -0.72 -11.03 11.54
C VAL A 190 0.56 -11.63 12.10
N THR A 191 1.65 -11.60 11.32
CA THR A 191 2.96 -12.12 11.75
C THR A 191 3.43 -11.47 13.05
N THR A 192 3.30 -10.15 13.16
CA THR A 192 3.65 -9.41 14.40
C THR A 192 2.82 -9.88 15.58
N ALA A 193 1.52 -10.11 15.39
CA ALA A 193 0.62 -10.59 16.44
C ALA A 193 0.98 -12.00 16.91
N LEU A 194 1.20 -12.92 15.95
CA LEU A 194 1.60 -14.31 16.24
C LEU A 194 2.96 -14.38 16.94
N MET A 195 3.90 -13.52 16.58
CA MET A 195 5.22 -13.45 17.26
C MET A 195 5.11 -12.96 18.71
N LYS A 196 4.12 -12.13 19.02
CA LYS A 196 3.90 -11.58 20.38
C LYS A 196 3.04 -12.47 21.27
N ASN A 197 2.20 -13.32 20.68
CA ASN A 197 1.28 -14.17 21.42
C ASN A 197 1.09 -15.52 20.71
N ASP A 198 1.67 -16.56 21.26
CA ASP A 198 1.67 -17.94 20.75
C ASP A 198 0.30 -18.64 20.83
N LYS A 199 -0.68 -18.02 21.48
CA LYS A 199 -2.08 -18.53 21.53
C LYS A 199 -2.90 -18.08 20.31
N LEU A 200 -2.44 -17.06 19.60
CA LEU A 200 -3.09 -16.59 18.38
C LEU A 200 -2.75 -17.53 17.20
N LYS A 201 -3.73 -17.76 16.35
CA LYS A 201 -3.60 -18.56 15.13
C LYS A 201 -4.31 -17.87 13.97
N VAL A 202 -3.80 -18.06 12.77
CA VAL A 202 -4.58 -17.84 11.56
C VAL A 202 -5.65 -18.93 11.48
N ALA A 203 -6.90 -18.51 11.49
CA ALA A 203 -8.05 -19.40 11.32
C ALA A 203 -8.43 -19.55 9.86
N LEU A 204 -8.55 -18.42 9.14
CA LEU A 204 -8.95 -18.40 7.73
C LEU A 204 -8.12 -17.36 6.95
N ASP A 205 -7.85 -17.68 5.70
CA ASP A 205 -7.26 -16.81 4.70
C ASP A 205 -8.39 -16.18 3.86
N LEU A 206 -8.57 -14.85 3.96
CA LEU A 206 -9.65 -14.17 3.26
C LEU A 206 -9.44 -14.12 1.75
N ASN A 207 -8.18 -14.14 1.28
CA ASN A 207 -7.89 -14.20 -0.15
C ASN A 207 -8.37 -15.53 -0.74
N LYS A 208 -8.04 -16.63 -0.06
CA LYS A 208 -8.51 -17.96 -0.48
C LYS A 208 -10.04 -18.06 -0.44
N LEU A 209 -10.68 -17.53 0.61
CA LEU A 209 -12.12 -17.50 0.68
C LEU A 209 -12.75 -16.67 -0.44
N TRP A 210 -12.11 -15.57 -0.83
CA TRP A 210 -12.54 -14.78 -2.00
C TRP A 210 -12.48 -15.60 -3.27
N GLU A 211 -11.33 -16.24 -3.54
CA GLU A 211 -11.15 -17.09 -4.73
C GLU A 211 -12.16 -18.24 -4.81
N ASP A 212 -12.43 -18.87 -3.67
CA ASP A 212 -13.38 -19.98 -3.57
C ASP A 212 -14.86 -19.54 -3.68
N SER A 213 -15.14 -18.24 -3.48
CA SER A 213 -16.51 -17.69 -3.39
C SER A 213 -16.94 -16.88 -4.61
N MET A 214 -15.98 -16.36 -5.41
CA MET A 214 -16.26 -15.50 -6.57
C MET A 214 -16.06 -16.27 -7.86
N ASP A 215 -17.13 -16.38 -8.67
CA ASP A 215 -17.15 -17.17 -9.92
C ASP A 215 -16.71 -16.34 -11.16
N ASP A 216 -16.38 -15.06 -10.99
CA ASP A 216 -16.09 -14.11 -12.07
C ASP A 216 -14.61 -14.02 -12.44
N GLY A 217 -13.75 -14.81 -11.80
CA GLY A 217 -12.29 -14.80 -11.97
C GLY A 217 -11.59 -13.62 -11.27
N SER A 218 -12.33 -12.81 -10.51
CA SER A 218 -11.74 -11.75 -9.70
C SER A 218 -10.83 -12.33 -8.61
N LYS A 219 -9.87 -11.51 -8.20
CA LYS A 219 -8.99 -11.78 -7.05
C LYS A 219 -9.12 -10.64 -6.06
N LEU A 220 -8.86 -10.90 -4.81
CA LEU A 220 -8.71 -9.84 -3.82
C LEU A 220 -7.41 -9.09 -4.11
N VAL A 221 -7.50 -7.98 -4.83
CA VAL A 221 -6.35 -7.14 -5.21
C VAL A 221 -6.19 -6.03 -4.20
N THR A 222 -5.14 -6.08 -3.39
CA THR A 222 -4.92 -5.06 -2.35
C THR A 222 -3.95 -3.97 -2.77
N GLY A 223 -3.01 -4.27 -3.67
CA GLY A 223 -2.02 -3.31 -4.14
C GLY A 223 -1.79 -3.37 -5.65
N VAL A 224 -1.49 -2.21 -6.21
CA VAL A 224 -1.11 -2.03 -7.62
C VAL A 224 0.02 -1.03 -7.75
N VAL A 225 0.72 -1.09 -8.88
CA VAL A 225 1.66 -0.05 -9.31
C VAL A 225 0.99 0.79 -10.37
N ILE A 226 0.97 2.10 -10.19
CA ILE A 226 0.48 3.08 -11.16
C ILE A 226 1.63 3.92 -11.68
N ALA A 227 1.48 4.46 -12.88
CA ALA A 227 2.37 5.49 -13.44
C ALA A 227 1.55 6.69 -13.94
N ASN A 228 2.18 7.87 -13.91
CA ASN A 228 1.67 9.06 -14.56
C ASN A 228 1.68 8.86 -16.08
N ASN A 229 0.60 9.23 -16.77
CA ASN A 229 0.43 8.98 -18.20
C ASN A 229 1.34 9.85 -19.08
N GLU A 230 1.70 11.06 -18.66
CA GLU A 230 2.71 11.87 -19.34
C GLU A 230 4.07 11.16 -19.29
N PHE A 231 4.46 10.66 -18.12
CA PHE A 231 5.69 9.88 -17.98
C PHE A 231 5.69 8.61 -18.83
N VAL A 232 4.58 7.88 -18.88
CA VAL A 232 4.42 6.67 -19.73
C VAL A 232 4.61 7.01 -21.20
N GLN A 233 4.08 8.15 -21.68
CA GLN A 233 4.17 8.57 -23.08
C GLN A 233 5.56 9.07 -23.47
N GLU A 234 6.22 9.84 -22.58
CA GLU A 234 7.51 10.45 -22.85
C GLU A 234 8.69 9.52 -22.58
N HIS A 235 8.53 8.55 -21.68
CA HIS A 235 9.59 7.68 -21.16
C HIS A 235 9.21 6.19 -21.15
N ALA A 236 8.57 5.72 -22.24
CA ALA A 236 8.11 4.32 -22.36
C ALA A 236 9.24 3.29 -22.10
N ASP A 237 10.47 3.60 -22.52
CA ASP A 237 11.62 2.73 -22.26
C ASP A 237 11.90 2.60 -20.76
N LYS A 238 11.90 3.72 -20.01
CA LYS A 238 12.09 3.69 -18.54
C LYS A 238 10.98 2.94 -17.81
N VAL A 239 9.72 3.05 -18.29
CA VAL A 239 8.58 2.30 -17.73
C VAL A 239 8.79 0.81 -17.94
N ASN A 240 9.21 0.38 -19.13
CA ASN A 240 9.45 -1.02 -19.43
C ASN A 240 10.65 -1.57 -18.64
N ASP A 241 11.74 -0.82 -18.55
CA ASP A 241 12.92 -1.19 -17.75
C ASP A 241 12.54 -1.34 -16.26
N PHE A 242 11.77 -0.41 -15.73
CA PHE A 242 11.24 -0.52 -14.36
C PHE A 242 10.36 -1.77 -14.18
N MET A 243 9.44 -2.05 -15.10
CA MET A 243 8.56 -3.20 -14.99
C MET A 243 9.33 -4.52 -15.01
N ASP A 244 10.38 -4.63 -15.84
CA ASP A 244 11.23 -5.80 -15.91
C ASP A 244 12.08 -5.97 -14.64
N ALA A 245 12.73 -4.90 -14.17
CA ALA A 245 13.49 -4.89 -12.92
C ALA A 245 12.59 -5.16 -11.69
N TYR A 246 11.38 -4.62 -11.69
CA TYR A 246 10.42 -4.88 -10.62
C TYR A 246 9.96 -6.34 -10.56
N LYS A 247 9.73 -6.96 -11.72
CA LYS A 247 9.42 -8.39 -11.81
C LYS A 247 10.54 -9.24 -11.22
N GLU A 248 11.80 -8.93 -11.58
CA GLU A 248 12.97 -9.62 -11.01
C GLU A 248 13.06 -9.43 -9.50
N SER A 249 12.78 -8.22 -9.01
CA SER A 249 12.75 -7.93 -7.56
C SER A 249 11.67 -8.74 -6.83
N VAL A 250 10.47 -8.88 -7.41
CA VAL A 250 9.39 -9.72 -6.84
C VAL A 250 9.81 -11.19 -6.79
N ASP A 251 10.43 -11.71 -7.85
CA ASP A 251 10.95 -13.08 -7.91
C ASP A 251 12.04 -13.29 -6.84
N PHE A 252 12.95 -12.34 -6.67
CA PHE A 252 13.97 -12.36 -5.62
C PHE A 252 13.34 -12.38 -4.21
N VAL A 253 12.42 -11.46 -3.92
CA VAL A 253 11.77 -11.35 -2.61
C VAL A 253 11.08 -12.65 -2.21
N ASN A 254 10.44 -13.32 -3.17
CA ASN A 254 9.75 -14.59 -2.92
C ASN A 254 10.70 -15.79 -2.85
N SER A 255 11.85 -15.76 -3.52
CA SER A 255 12.80 -16.89 -3.57
C SER A 255 13.89 -16.83 -2.48
N ASP A 256 14.34 -15.64 -2.06
CA ASP A 256 15.35 -15.43 -1.02
C ASP A 256 14.83 -14.48 0.06
N THR A 257 13.89 -14.98 0.87
CA THR A 257 13.22 -14.20 1.91
C THR A 257 14.18 -13.69 2.99
N GLU A 258 15.33 -14.33 3.20
CA GLU A 258 16.33 -13.89 4.19
C GLU A 258 17.07 -12.65 3.69
N ALA A 259 17.57 -12.70 2.45
CA ALA A 259 18.25 -11.56 1.83
C ALA A 259 17.29 -10.38 1.62
N ALA A 260 16.07 -10.65 1.13
CA ALA A 260 15.04 -9.64 0.96
C ALA A 260 14.67 -8.97 2.28
N ALA A 261 14.50 -9.75 3.37
CA ALA A 261 14.19 -9.21 4.70
C ALA A 261 15.31 -8.32 5.25
N GLN A 262 16.57 -8.61 4.90
CA GLN A 262 17.70 -7.73 5.27
C GLN A 262 17.55 -6.35 4.62
N ILE A 263 17.35 -6.29 3.30
CA ILE A 263 17.17 -5.04 2.56
C ILE A 263 15.95 -4.26 3.08
N ILE A 264 14.81 -4.96 3.25
CA ILE A 264 13.57 -4.38 3.77
C ILE A 264 13.77 -3.75 5.16
N GLY A 265 14.57 -4.43 6.01
CA GLY A 265 14.92 -3.93 7.36
C GLY A 265 15.86 -2.73 7.32
N ASP A 266 16.88 -2.75 6.46
CA ASP A 266 17.87 -1.68 6.31
C ASP A 266 17.23 -0.39 5.77
N HIS A 267 16.14 -0.50 4.99
CA HIS A 267 15.34 0.64 4.51
C HIS A 267 14.15 1.02 5.41
N ASP A 268 14.09 0.54 6.64
CA ASP A 268 13.03 0.88 7.62
C ASP A 268 11.59 0.67 7.10
N ILE A 269 11.40 -0.25 6.15
CA ILE A 269 10.05 -0.60 5.67
C ILE A 269 9.30 -1.36 6.76
N ILE A 270 9.95 -2.44 7.28
CA ILE A 270 9.49 -3.22 8.43
C ILE A 270 10.71 -3.93 9.05
N ALA A 271 10.65 -4.25 10.36
CA ALA A 271 11.74 -4.97 11.02
C ALA A 271 12.08 -6.29 10.30
N LYS A 272 13.37 -6.56 10.10
CA LYS A 272 13.90 -7.73 9.39
C LYS A 272 13.26 -9.05 9.83
N GLU A 273 13.18 -9.28 11.14
CA GLU A 273 12.66 -10.53 11.70
C GLU A 273 11.17 -10.72 11.41
N VAL A 274 10.42 -9.63 11.28
CA VAL A 274 9.01 -9.65 10.88
C VAL A 274 8.92 -9.88 9.37
N ALA A 275 9.70 -9.15 8.56
CA ALA A 275 9.73 -9.29 7.10
C ALA A 275 10.03 -10.74 6.70
N GLN A 276 11.08 -11.35 7.25
CA GLN A 276 11.48 -12.72 6.92
C GLN A 276 10.36 -13.75 7.15
N LYS A 277 9.54 -13.55 8.18
CA LYS A 277 8.42 -14.44 8.48
C LYS A 277 7.15 -14.11 7.71
N ALA A 278 6.96 -12.82 7.38
CA ALA A 278 5.72 -12.34 6.76
C ALA A 278 5.72 -12.48 5.23
N ILE A 279 6.88 -12.38 4.56
CA ILE A 279 7.00 -12.41 3.09
C ILE A 279 6.19 -13.56 2.47
N PRO A 280 6.28 -14.83 2.95
CA PRO A 280 5.53 -15.93 2.35
C PRO A 280 4.01 -15.75 2.34
N ASP A 281 3.48 -14.93 3.27
CA ASP A 281 2.05 -14.69 3.45
C ASP A 281 1.64 -13.27 3.00
N CYS A 282 2.55 -12.50 2.40
CA CYS A 282 2.28 -11.14 1.92
C CYS A 282 1.72 -11.09 0.50
N SER A 283 1.56 -12.24 -0.17
CA SER A 283 1.01 -12.34 -1.53
C SER A 283 1.63 -11.33 -2.51
N ILE A 284 2.96 -11.13 -2.42
CA ILE A 284 3.72 -10.23 -3.29
C ILE A 284 3.83 -10.86 -4.66
N VAL A 285 3.32 -10.17 -5.68
CA VAL A 285 3.22 -10.67 -7.05
C VAL A 285 3.61 -9.60 -8.07
N PHE A 286 3.85 -10.01 -9.30
CA PHE A 286 3.92 -9.13 -10.46
C PHE A 286 2.99 -9.69 -11.54
N ILE A 287 1.85 -9.04 -11.76
CA ILE A 287 0.84 -9.48 -12.73
C ILE A 287 0.47 -8.28 -13.61
N GLU A 288 0.66 -8.39 -14.91
CA GLU A 288 0.44 -7.35 -15.91
C GLU A 288 -0.53 -7.77 -17.02
N GLY A 289 -0.89 -6.85 -17.91
CA GLY A 289 -1.63 -7.12 -19.13
C GLY A 289 -3.07 -7.58 -18.90
N ASP A 290 -3.52 -8.54 -19.70
CA ASP A 290 -4.93 -8.97 -19.71
C ASP A 290 -5.32 -9.72 -18.41
N GLU A 291 -4.37 -10.41 -17.77
CA GLU A 291 -4.59 -11.07 -16.48
C GLU A 291 -4.82 -10.02 -15.37
N MET A 292 -3.96 -9.02 -15.29
CA MET A 292 -4.14 -7.87 -14.38
C MET A 292 -5.50 -7.24 -14.58
N LYS A 293 -5.86 -6.92 -15.84
CA LYS A 293 -7.16 -6.28 -16.15
C LYS A 293 -8.32 -7.12 -15.67
N THR A 294 -8.32 -8.43 -15.95
CA THR A 294 -9.42 -9.33 -15.57
C THR A 294 -9.65 -9.34 -14.07
N MET A 295 -8.58 -9.60 -13.29
CA MET A 295 -8.72 -9.70 -11.83
C MET A 295 -9.03 -8.36 -11.16
N LEU A 296 -8.39 -7.27 -11.61
CA LEU A 296 -8.58 -5.95 -11.02
C LEU A 296 -9.95 -5.36 -11.37
N SER A 297 -10.43 -5.52 -12.60
CA SER A 297 -11.76 -5.01 -12.98
C SER A 297 -12.89 -5.72 -12.22
N GLY A 298 -12.81 -7.05 -12.04
CA GLY A 298 -13.78 -7.80 -11.23
C GLY A 298 -13.76 -7.36 -9.76
N TYR A 299 -12.55 -7.18 -9.19
CA TYR A 299 -12.41 -6.66 -7.83
C TYR A 299 -13.03 -5.26 -7.67
N LEU A 300 -12.71 -4.33 -8.58
CA LEU A 300 -13.27 -2.97 -8.53
C LEU A 300 -14.79 -2.96 -8.72
N ALA A 301 -15.34 -3.84 -9.57
CA ALA A 301 -16.79 -3.99 -9.72
C ALA A 301 -17.46 -4.44 -8.42
N THR A 302 -16.86 -5.39 -7.71
CA THR A 302 -17.36 -5.82 -6.39
C THR A 302 -17.34 -4.69 -5.35
N LEU A 303 -16.34 -3.81 -5.42
CA LEU A 303 -16.29 -2.63 -4.55
C LEU A 303 -17.34 -1.58 -4.95
N ASP A 304 -17.53 -1.34 -6.25
CA ASP A 304 -18.52 -0.41 -6.79
C ASP A 304 -19.95 -0.81 -6.37
N ASP A 305 -20.28 -2.08 -6.47
CA ASP A 305 -21.59 -2.63 -6.04
C ASP A 305 -21.90 -2.38 -4.56
N GLN A 306 -20.87 -2.30 -3.71
CA GLN A 306 -21.06 -2.03 -2.28
C GLN A 306 -21.03 -0.52 -1.96
N ASN A 307 -20.11 0.22 -2.56
CA ASN A 307 -19.96 1.65 -2.34
C ASN A 307 -19.09 2.28 -3.45
N PRO A 308 -19.68 2.90 -4.48
CA PRO A 308 -18.94 3.54 -5.57
C PRO A 308 -17.90 4.58 -5.11
N GLU A 309 -18.15 5.28 -4.01
CA GLU A 309 -17.26 6.36 -3.54
C GLU A 309 -15.84 5.89 -3.23
N ILE A 310 -15.66 4.60 -2.88
CA ILE A 310 -14.33 4.08 -2.52
C ILE A 310 -13.41 3.86 -3.72
N ILE A 311 -13.97 3.88 -4.93
CA ILE A 311 -13.25 3.80 -6.20
C ILE A 311 -13.32 5.12 -6.99
N GLY A 312 -13.79 6.20 -6.36
CA GLY A 312 -13.90 7.53 -6.97
C GLY A 312 -15.21 7.80 -7.69
N GLY A 313 -16.29 7.04 -7.40
CA GLY A 313 -17.67 7.27 -7.84
C GLY A 313 -18.07 6.57 -9.13
N GLN A 314 -17.13 5.95 -9.85
CA GLN A 314 -17.39 5.16 -11.06
C GLN A 314 -16.24 4.21 -11.40
N LEU A 315 -16.55 3.12 -12.08
CA LEU A 315 -15.54 2.19 -12.59
C LEU A 315 -14.61 2.87 -13.61
N PRO A 316 -13.29 2.60 -13.54
CA PRO A 316 -12.35 3.03 -14.57
C PRO A 316 -12.65 2.38 -15.93
N ASP A 317 -12.37 3.10 -17.01
CA ASP A 317 -12.43 2.55 -18.37
C ASP A 317 -11.13 1.81 -18.76
N ASP A 318 -11.06 1.35 -20.02
CA ASP A 318 -9.95 0.55 -20.53
C ASP A 318 -8.59 1.28 -20.50
N ALA A 319 -8.58 2.61 -20.53
CA ALA A 319 -7.33 3.40 -20.48
C ALA A 319 -6.66 3.35 -19.11
N PHE A 320 -7.35 2.92 -18.07
CA PHE A 320 -6.79 2.70 -16.74
C PHE A 320 -5.77 1.56 -16.71
N TYR A 321 -5.87 0.59 -17.61
CA TYR A 321 -5.05 -0.62 -17.61
C TYR A 321 -3.95 -0.50 -18.67
N TYR A 322 -2.72 -0.26 -18.22
CA TYR A 322 -1.58 -0.20 -19.13
C TYR A 322 -1.32 -1.56 -19.80
N LYS A 323 -0.94 -1.50 -21.06
CA LYS A 323 -0.53 -2.68 -21.84
C LYS A 323 0.68 -2.32 -22.67
N ARG A 324 1.81 -2.98 -22.39
CA ARG A 324 3.04 -2.90 -23.17
C ARG A 324 3.07 -3.89 -24.35
#